data_0ee971f69b1fcc92cc80d349229b4142
#
_entry.id   0ee971f69b1fcc92cc80d349229b4142
#
_cell.length_a   1.000
_cell.length_b   1.000
_cell.length_c   1.000
_cell.angle_alpha   90.00
_cell.angle_beta   90.00
_cell.angle_gamma   90.00
#
_symmetry.space_group_name_H-M   'P 1'
#
loop_
_entity.id
_entity.type
_entity.pdbx_description
1 polymer ?
#
loop_
_entity_poly.entity_id
_entity_poly.type
_entity_poly.pdbx_seq_one_letter_code
_entity_poly.pdbx_strand_id
1 'polypeptide(L)'
;LDSWHSYRFRYCSVNNLGLFYRKEIFMGNQKKAVCTIGIAAVNVIVFLLLSFGGRTEDGMYMLEHGAMYVPYVVEYKEYYRLFTCIFLHFGFSHLMNNMLTLVVVGWNVEMFVGKARFLTIYLLSGLGGNLLSMAADIWRQDYSVSAGASGAIFGLTGALLCLAILNHGRVGNITKQGMIVMILISLYTGFTSGGVDNLAHVGGLLTGILVTA
;
A
#
# COMPACT_ATOMS: atom_id res chain seq x y z
N LEU A 1 -44.19 -6.31 -3.49
CA LEU A 1 -44.20 -5.36 -4.61
C LEU A 1 -42.76 -4.92 -4.82
N ASP A 2 -42.05 -5.77 -5.56
CA ASP A 2 -40.60 -5.81 -5.63
C ASP A 2 -40.18 -5.37 -7.02
N SER A 3 -39.38 -4.30 -7.09
CA SER A 3 -38.69 -3.96 -8.32
C SER A 3 -37.25 -3.55 -8.00
N TRP A 4 -36.39 -4.54 -7.77
CA TRP A 4 -34.95 -4.33 -7.78
C TRP A 4 -34.42 -4.55 -9.20
N HIS A 5 -34.12 -3.45 -9.89
CA HIS A 5 -33.54 -3.48 -11.22
C HIS A 5 -32.15 -4.13 -11.20
N SER A 6 -32.08 -5.29 -11.84
CA SER A 6 -30.84 -5.98 -12.16
C SER A 6 -30.01 -5.16 -13.15
N TYR A 7 -28.91 -4.55 -12.71
CA TYR A 7 -27.91 -3.99 -13.60
C TYR A 7 -27.14 -5.11 -14.29
N ARG A 8 -27.55 -5.41 -15.52
CA ARG A 8 -26.87 -6.33 -16.43
C ARG A 8 -25.69 -5.61 -17.07
N PHE A 9 -24.48 -5.83 -16.60
CA PHE A 9 -23.28 -5.39 -17.31
C PHE A 9 -23.00 -6.28 -18.52
N ARG A 10 -22.97 -5.69 -19.72
CA ARG A 10 -22.58 -6.40 -20.94
C ARG A 10 -21.06 -6.59 -20.98
N TYR A 11 -20.65 -7.80 -21.35
CA TYR A 11 -19.26 -8.10 -21.66
C TYR A 11 -18.82 -7.36 -22.91
N CYS A 12 -17.68 -6.68 -22.86
CA CYS A 12 -16.90 -6.36 -24.04
C CYS A 12 -15.74 -7.37 -24.09
N SER A 13 -15.74 -8.22 -25.10
CA SER A 13 -14.61 -9.13 -25.34
C SER A 13 -13.46 -8.29 -25.89
N VAL A 14 -12.41 -8.14 -25.14
CA VAL A 14 -11.13 -7.68 -25.68
C VAL A 14 -10.32 -8.92 -26.01
N ASN A 15 -10.21 -9.20 -27.30
CA ASN A 15 -9.37 -10.26 -27.85
C ASN A 15 -7.89 -9.96 -27.54
N ASN A 16 -7.19 -10.99 -27.04
CA ASN A 16 -5.73 -11.16 -27.04
C ASN A 16 -4.90 -10.71 -25.84
N LEU A 17 -5.47 -10.42 -24.68
CA LEU A 17 -4.68 -10.50 -23.44
C LEU A 17 -5.54 -11.27 -22.42
N GLY A 18 -5.11 -12.46 -22.02
CA GLY A 18 -5.87 -13.43 -21.23
C GLY A 18 -6.25 -13.02 -19.81
N LEU A 19 -6.92 -11.90 -19.66
CA LEU A 19 -7.57 -11.48 -18.44
C LEU A 19 -9.03 -11.91 -18.49
N PHE A 20 -9.29 -13.17 -18.09
CA PHE A 20 -10.63 -13.63 -17.81
C PHE A 20 -11.19 -12.87 -16.59
N TYR A 21 -11.91 -11.80 -16.87
CA TYR A 21 -12.66 -11.06 -15.87
C TYR A 21 -13.94 -11.83 -15.52
N ARG A 22 -13.94 -12.53 -14.40
CA ARG A 22 -15.10 -13.30 -13.93
C ARG A 22 -16.15 -12.36 -13.33
N LYS A 23 -17.28 -12.25 -14.00
CA LYS A 23 -18.44 -11.40 -13.66
C LYS A 23 -19.28 -11.90 -12.47
N GLU A 24 -18.78 -12.75 -11.60
CA GLU A 24 -19.56 -13.38 -10.53
C GLU A 24 -19.35 -12.78 -9.13
N ILE A 25 -18.90 -11.54 -9.01
CA ILE A 25 -18.48 -11.02 -7.69
C ILE A 25 -19.59 -10.25 -6.94
N PHE A 26 -20.77 -10.02 -7.52
CA PHE A 26 -21.75 -9.12 -6.89
C PHE A 26 -23.04 -9.73 -6.37
N MET A 27 -23.24 -11.04 -6.43
CA MET A 27 -24.46 -11.67 -5.91
C MET A 27 -24.11 -12.97 -5.18
N GLY A 28 -24.02 -12.92 -3.87
CA GLY A 28 -24.00 -14.11 -3.03
C GLY A 28 -22.70 -14.34 -2.27
N ASN A 29 -22.72 -14.03 -1.01
CA ASN A 29 -21.66 -14.09 0.00
C ASN A 29 -20.74 -12.85 -0.01
N GLN A 30 -20.94 -11.95 0.94
CA GLN A 30 -20.06 -10.79 1.13
C GLN A 30 -18.64 -11.30 1.43
N LYS A 31 -17.80 -11.35 0.40
CA LYS A 31 -16.38 -11.64 0.58
C LYS A 31 -15.81 -10.52 1.45
N LYS A 32 -15.44 -10.84 2.67
CA LYS A 32 -14.76 -9.91 3.57
C LYS A 32 -13.32 -9.71 3.08
N ALA A 33 -12.83 -8.48 3.11
CA ALA A 33 -11.42 -8.17 2.83
C ALA A 33 -10.53 -8.60 4.01
N VAL A 34 -10.39 -9.91 4.16
CA VAL A 34 -9.76 -10.54 5.35
C VAL A 34 -8.28 -10.22 5.42
N CYS A 35 -7.58 -10.15 4.28
CA CYS A 35 -6.16 -9.84 4.26
C CYS A 35 -5.90 -8.37 4.60
N THR A 36 -6.74 -7.46 4.10
CA THR A 36 -6.69 -6.04 4.47
C THR A 36 -6.85 -5.84 5.97
N ILE A 37 -7.88 -6.47 6.56
CA ILE A 37 -8.10 -6.41 8.00
C ILE A 37 -6.96 -7.09 8.77
N GLY A 38 -6.46 -8.23 8.28
CA GLY A 38 -5.35 -8.95 8.89
C GLY A 38 -4.06 -8.11 8.93
N ILE A 39 -3.70 -7.46 7.80
CA ILE A 39 -2.53 -6.58 7.76
C ILE A 39 -2.73 -5.37 8.68
N ALA A 40 -3.90 -4.75 8.68
CA ALA A 40 -4.19 -3.65 9.59
C ALA A 40 -4.05 -4.09 11.06
N ALA A 41 -4.59 -5.26 11.42
CA ALA A 41 -4.46 -5.81 12.76
C ALA A 41 -2.99 -6.08 13.14
N VAL A 42 -2.17 -6.63 12.24
CA VAL A 42 -0.73 -6.85 12.46
C VAL A 42 -0.03 -5.52 12.76
N ASN A 43 -0.26 -4.48 11.95
CA ASN A 43 0.34 -3.16 12.16
C ASN A 43 -0.07 -2.56 13.52
N VAL A 44 -1.35 -2.66 13.88
CA VAL A 44 -1.84 -2.17 15.18
C VAL A 44 -1.22 -2.96 16.33
N ILE A 45 -1.15 -4.29 16.24
CA ILE A 45 -0.55 -5.13 17.29
C ILE A 45 0.94 -4.79 17.46
N VAL A 46 1.70 -4.70 16.35
CA VAL A 46 3.13 -4.33 16.39
C VAL A 46 3.30 -2.96 17.04
N PHE A 47 2.50 -1.97 16.65
CA PHE A 47 2.54 -0.63 17.23
C PHE A 47 2.26 -0.65 18.73
N LEU A 48 1.22 -1.36 19.17
CA LEU A 48 0.90 -1.47 20.60
C LEU A 48 2.03 -2.13 21.39
N LEU A 49 2.60 -3.22 20.89
CA LEU A 49 3.72 -3.90 21.56
C LEU A 49 4.92 -2.96 21.72
N LEU A 50 5.28 -2.20 20.69
CA LEU A 50 6.36 -1.24 20.74
C LEU A 50 6.04 -0.05 21.67
N SER A 51 4.81 0.43 21.68
CA SER A 51 4.38 1.53 22.57
C SER A 51 4.43 1.16 24.06
N PHE A 52 4.34 -0.13 24.41
CA PHE A 52 4.54 -0.58 25.79
C PHE A 52 6.03 -0.63 26.20
N GLY A 53 6.94 -0.84 25.24
CA GLY A 53 8.38 -0.96 25.47
C GLY A 53 9.14 0.36 25.40
N GLY A 54 8.60 1.37 24.71
CA GLY A 54 9.29 2.64 24.51
C GLY A 54 8.49 3.65 23.70
N ARG A 55 9.20 4.67 23.21
CA ARG A 55 8.58 5.78 22.46
C ARG A 55 8.71 5.51 20.96
N THR A 56 7.59 5.20 20.32
CA THR A 56 7.55 4.95 18.87
C THR A 56 7.88 6.17 18.00
N GLU A 57 7.96 7.37 18.57
CA GLU A 57 8.43 8.58 17.90
C GLU A 57 9.96 8.71 17.89
N ASP A 58 10.68 7.93 18.71
CA ASP A 58 12.13 7.95 18.80
C ASP A 58 12.76 7.11 17.67
N GLY A 59 13.60 7.78 16.85
CA GLY A 59 14.25 7.14 15.72
C GLY A 59 15.22 6.02 16.13
N MET A 60 15.95 6.18 17.26
CA MET A 60 16.87 5.15 17.73
C MET A 60 16.11 3.93 18.25
N TYR A 61 15.04 4.15 19.00
CA TYR A 61 14.16 3.07 19.45
C TYR A 61 13.59 2.29 18.25
N MET A 62 13.11 2.98 17.24
CA MET A 62 12.57 2.34 16.04
C MET A 62 13.65 1.60 15.24
N LEU A 63 14.87 2.14 15.19
CA LEU A 63 16.02 1.49 14.56
C LEU A 63 16.39 0.17 15.26
N GLU A 64 16.40 0.15 16.59
CA GLU A 64 16.64 -1.07 17.38
C GLU A 64 15.57 -2.15 17.14
N HIS A 65 14.34 -1.74 16.75
CA HIS A 65 13.23 -2.64 16.50
C HIS A 65 12.98 -2.96 15.01
N GLY A 66 13.94 -2.68 14.12
CA GLY A 66 13.89 -3.13 12.74
C GLY A 66 13.37 -2.11 11.72
N ALA A 67 13.35 -0.81 12.08
CA ALA A 67 13.16 0.25 11.10
C ALA A 67 14.31 0.24 10.07
N MET A 68 14.02 0.67 8.85
CA MET A 68 15.00 0.72 7.79
C MET A 68 16.02 1.84 8.05
N TYR A 69 17.29 1.52 7.85
CA TYR A 69 18.40 2.46 7.84
C TYR A 69 19.47 1.93 6.89
N VAL A 70 19.79 2.70 5.87
CA VAL A 70 20.64 2.26 4.75
C VAL A 70 21.99 1.69 5.19
N PRO A 71 22.77 2.35 6.10
CA PRO A 71 24.03 1.78 6.56
C PRO A 71 23.87 0.38 7.18
N TYR A 72 22.80 0.11 7.93
CA TYR A 72 22.58 -1.21 8.53
C TYR A 72 22.24 -2.26 7.47
N VAL A 73 21.52 -1.89 6.43
CA VAL A 73 21.20 -2.80 5.32
C VAL A 73 22.44 -3.13 4.49
N VAL A 74 23.27 -2.13 4.19
CA VAL A 74 24.42 -2.29 3.27
C VAL A 74 25.65 -2.85 3.98
N GLU A 75 26.04 -2.28 5.13
CA GLU A 75 27.27 -2.64 5.83
C GLU A 75 27.11 -3.88 6.70
N TYR A 76 26.03 -3.95 7.50
CA TYR A 76 25.75 -5.07 8.39
C TYR A 76 24.91 -6.17 7.76
N LYS A 77 24.44 -5.96 6.50
CA LYS A 77 23.62 -6.94 5.72
C LYS A 77 22.29 -7.29 6.39
N GLU A 78 21.72 -6.35 7.14
CA GLU A 78 20.44 -6.51 7.81
C GLU A 78 19.24 -6.32 6.84
N TYR A 79 19.23 -7.14 5.78
CA TYR A 79 18.22 -7.05 4.70
C TYR A 79 16.78 -7.22 5.18
N TYR A 80 16.57 -7.87 6.33
CA TYR A 80 15.24 -8.03 6.92
C TYR A 80 14.55 -6.69 7.20
N ARG A 81 15.32 -5.60 7.39
CA ARG A 81 14.79 -4.25 7.62
C ARG A 81 13.98 -3.71 6.46
N LEU A 82 14.29 -4.12 5.24
CA LEU A 82 13.50 -3.78 4.06
C LEU A 82 12.06 -4.31 4.14
N PHE A 83 11.86 -5.36 4.92
CA PHE A 83 10.55 -5.97 5.14
C PHE A 83 9.91 -5.53 6.46
N THR A 84 10.65 -5.56 7.56
CA THR A 84 10.11 -5.27 8.90
C THR A 84 9.62 -3.83 9.05
N CYS A 85 10.31 -2.88 8.43
CA CYS A 85 9.93 -1.47 8.45
C CYS A 85 8.52 -1.19 7.90
N ILE A 86 7.98 -2.07 7.04
CA ILE A 86 6.62 -1.95 6.47
C ILE A 86 5.54 -2.04 7.57
N PHE A 87 5.86 -2.66 8.71
CA PHE A 87 4.93 -2.88 9.82
C PHE A 87 5.17 -1.96 11.01
N LEU A 88 6.16 -1.07 10.94
CA LEU A 88 6.51 -0.14 12.00
C LEU A 88 5.95 1.25 11.70
N HIS A 89 5.61 2.02 12.75
CA HIS A 89 5.03 3.36 12.59
C HIS A 89 5.56 4.34 13.62
N PHE A 90 6.00 5.52 13.15
CA PHE A 90 6.42 6.64 13.99
C PHE A 90 5.21 7.36 14.58
N GLY A 91 4.81 6.96 15.80
CA GLY A 91 3.71 7.56 16.53
C GLY A 91 2.31 7.19 16.03
N PHE A 92 1.33 7.50 16.87
CA PHE A 92 -0.07 7.11 16.67
C PHE A 92 -0.70 7.73 15.42
N SER A 93 -0.41 9.01 15.13
CA SER A 93 -0.99 9.70 13.97
C SER A 93 -0.56 9.06 12.64
N HIS A 94 0.72 8.63 12.56
CA HIS A 94 1.25 7.95 11.38
C HIS A 94 0.56 6.58 11.18
N LEU A 95 0.45 5.78 12.25
CA LEU A 95 -0.30 4.53 12.21
C LEU A 95 -1.75 4.75 11.75
N MET A 96 -2.45 5.69 12.36
CA MET A 96 -3.88 5.92 12.09
C MET A 96 -4.11 6.30 10.62
N ASN A 97 -3.32 7.22 10.07
CA ASN A 97 -3.42 7.64 8.69
C ASN A 97 -3.17 6.46 7.72
N ASN A 98 -2.17 5.63 8.01
CA ASN A 98 -1.89 4.43 7.22
C ASN A 98 -3.03 3.43 7.30
N MET A 99 -3.55 3.12 8.48
CA MET A 99 -4.62 2.14 8.65
C MET A 99 -5.93 2.58 8.01
N LEU A 100 -6.30 3.84 8.13
CA LEU A 100 -7.48 4.38 7.44
C LEU A 100 -7.34 4.25 5.91
N THR A 101 -6.20 4.65 5.37
CA THR A 101 -5.94 4.54 3.92
C THR A 101 -5.88 3.08 3.47
N LEU A 102 -5.22 2.21 4.25
CA LEU A 102 -5.15 0.78 3.96
C LEU A 102 -6.55 0.14 3.90
N VAL A 103 -7.42 0.46 4.86
CA VAL A 103 -8.78 -0.08 4.87
C VAL A 103 -9.56 0.37 3.64
N VAL A 104 -9.50 1.67 3.30
CA VAL A 104 -10.24 2.20 2.14
C VAL A 104 -9.69 1.65 0.82
N VAL A 105 -8.39 1.73 0.58
CA VAL A 105 -7.77 1.32 -0.67
C VAL A 105 -7.66 -0.20 -0.75
N GLY A 106 -7.16 -0.82 0.30
CA GLY A 106 -6.91 -2.26 0.37
C GLY A 106 -8.18 -3.08 0.24
N TRP A 107 -9.27 -2.65 0.88
CA TRP A 107 -10.57 -3.31 0.73
C TRP A 107 -10.99 -3.40 -0.74
N ASN A 108 -10.90 -2.29 -1.46
CA ASN A 108 -11.28 -2.25 -2.88
C ASN A 108 -10.36 -3.13 -3.74
N VAL A 109 -9.04 -3.08 -3.51
CA VAL A 109 -8.09 -3.92 -4.25
C VAL A 109 -8.33 -5.40 -3.95
N GLU A 110 -8.41 -5.80 -2.66
CA GLU A 110 -8.59 -7.21 -2.29
C GLU A 110 -9.87 -7.80 -2.85
N MET A 111 -10.97 -7.03 -2.81
CA MET A 111 -12.25 -7.46 -3.38
C MET A 111 -12.18 -7.66 -4.89
N PHE A 112 -11.34 -6.89 -5.57
CA PHE A 112 -11.22 -6.91 -7.02
C PHE A 112 -10.26 -8.00 -7.52
N VAL A 113 -9.05 -8.09 -6.94
CA VAL A 113 -8.00 -9.02 -7.40
C VAL A 113 -7.94 -10.32 -6.61
N GLY A 114 -8.58 -10.38 -5.45
CA GLY A 114 -8.54 -11.52 -4.53
C GLY A 114 -7.32 -11.51 -3.60
N LYS A 115 -7.37 -12.39 -2.58
CA LYS A 115 -6.44 -12.39 -1.43
C LYS A 115 -4.96 -12.54 -1.82
N ALA A 116 -4.64 -13.54 -2.65
CA ALA A 116 -3.25 -13.85 -2.99
C ALA A 116 -2.59 -12.68 -3.76
N ARG A 117 -3.26 -12.17 -4.79
CA ARG A 117 -2.76 -11.03 -5.57
C ARG A 117 -2.65 -9.76 -4.73
N PHE A 118 -3.62 -9.51 -3.86
CA PHE A 118 -3.57 -8.38 -2.93
C PHE A 118 -2.32 -8.44 -2.05
N LEU A 119 -2.03 -9.59 -1.42
CA LEU A 119 -0.83 -9.78 -0.60
C LEU A 119 0.45 -9.59 -1.42
N THR A 120 0.50 -10.15 -2.62
CA THR A 120 1.65 -9.99 -3.54
C THR A 120 1.88 -8.51 -3.86
N ILE A 121 0.83 -7.78 -4.25
CA ILE A 121 0.93 -6.35 -4.57
C ILE A 121 1.40 -5.57 -3.33
N TYR A 122 0.80 -5.80 -2.16
CA TYR A 122 1.15 -5.11 -0.92
C TYR A 122 2.63 -5.30 -0.56
N LEU A 123 3.07 -6.56 -0.49
CA LEU A 123 4.43 -6.88 -0.04
C LEU A 123 5.50 -6.44 -1.06
N LEU A 124 5.29 -6.71 -2.34
CA LEU A 124 6.24 -6.29 -3.37
C LEU A 124 6.32 -4.78 -3.50
N SER A 125 5.19 -4.07 -3.34
CA SER A 125 5.18 -2.61 -3.39
C SER A 125 5.89 -1.99 -2.19
N GLY A 126 5.72 -2.55 -0.99
CA GLY A 126 6.48 -2.11 0.18
C GLY A 126 7.98 -2.30 -0.02
N LEU A 127 8.40 -3.46 -0.50
CA LEU A 127 9.81 -3.73 -0.82
C LEU A 127 10.33 -2.83 -1.94
N GLY A 128 9.58 -2.65 -3.04
CA GLY A 128 9.96 -1.79 -4.17
C GLY A 128 10.07 -0.32 -3.75
N GLY A 129 9.20 0.14 -2.86
CA GLY A 129 9.29 1.45 -2.24
C GLY A 129 10.58 1.63 -1.46
N ASN A 130 10.86 0.71 -0.54
CA ASN A 130 12.08 0.75 0.29
C ASN A 130 13.36 0.64 -0.54
N LEU A 131 13.35 -0.16 -1.61
CA LEU A 131 14.50 -0.27 -2.52
C LEU A 131 14.77 1.02 -3.29
N LEU A 132 13.73 1.72 -3.77
CA LEU A 132 13.89 3.00 -4.46
C LEU A 132 14.38 4.08 -3.50
N SER A 133 13.81 4.14 -2.29
CA SER A 133 14.27 5.05 -1.24
C SER A 133 15.72 4.80 -0.89
N MET A 134 16.09 3.55 -0.61
CA MET A 134 17.48 3.15 -0.32
C MET A 134 18.45 3.57 -1.45
N ALA A 135 18.10 3.34 -2.71
CA ALA A 135 18.94 3.71 -3.84
C ALA A 135 19.18 5.23 -3.91
N ALA A 136 18.17 6.02 -3.61
CA ALA A 136 18.26 7.46 -3.59
C ALA A 136 19.07 7.99 -2.40
N ASP A 137 18.90 7.40 -1.22
CA ASP A 137 19.67 7.74 -0.03
C ASP A 137 21.18 7.43 -0.24
N ILE A 138 21.50 6.30 -0.87
CA ILE A 138 22.89 5.97 -1.24
C ILE A 138 23.43 6.99 -2.23
N TRP A 139 22.65 7.39 -3.23
CA TRP A 139 23.09 8.37 -4.22
C TRP A 139 23.30 9.77 -3.64
N ARG A 140 22.45 10.17 -2.67
CA ARG A 140 22.53 11.47 -2.00
C ARG A 140 23.51 11.51 -0.85
N GLN A 141 23.95 10.35 -0.34
CA GLN A 141 24.73 10.20 0.89
C GLN A 141 24.03 10.83 2.11
N ASP A 142 22.71 10.80 2.11
CA ASP A 142 21.85 11.33 3.18
C ASP A 142 20.94 10.22 3.69
N TYR A 143 21.19 9.76 4.91
CA TYR A 143 20.59 8.57 5.48
C TYR A 143 19.66 8.91 6.64
N SER A 144 18.42 8.54 6.51
CA SER A 144 17.42 8.67 7.55
C SER A 144 16.83 7.33 7.97
N VAL A 145 16.33 7.24 9.20
CA VAL A 145 15.57 6.08 9.66
C VAL A 145 14.17 6.18 9.09
N SER A 146 13.72 5.16 8.35
CA SER A 146 12.38 5.13 7.77
C SER A 146 11.58 3.90 8.17
N ALA A 147 10.28 4.08 8.34
CA ALA A 147 9.33 3.03 8.63
C ALA A 147 7.90 3.48 8.27
N GLY A 148 7.07 2.53 7.87
CA GLY A 148 5.66 2.77 7.57
C GLY A 148 5.10 1.83 6.50
N ALA A 149 3.82 1.55 6.58
CA ALA A 149 3.09 0.80 5.56
C ALA A 149 2.84 1.62 4.28
N SER A 150 3.18 2.90 4.29
CA SER A 150 2.75 3.85 3.26
C SER A 150 3.25 3.51 1.86
N GLY A 151 4.48 3.03 1.68
CA GLY A 151 4.99 2.56 0.38
C GLY A 151 4.15 1.43 -0.20
N ALA A 152 3.77 0.44 0.63
CA ALA A 152 2.89 -0.65 0.24
C ALA A 152 1.46 -0.15 -0.09
N ILE A 153 0.94 0.82 0.67
CA ILE A 153 -0.38 1.44 0.45
C ILE A 153 -0.39 2.25 -0.85
N PHE A 154 0.69 3.00 -1.14
CA PHE A 154 0.84 3.66 -2.45
C PHE A 154 0.88 2.64 -3.60
N GLY A 155 1.47 1.46 -3.39
CA GLY A 155 1.41 0.38 -4.35
C GLY A 155 0.00 -0.15 -4.57
N LEU A 156 -0.78 -0.34 -3.52
CA LEU A 156 -2.21 -0.68 -3.66
C LEU A 156 -2.98 0.42 -4.39
N THR A 157 -2.64 1.69 -4.15
CA THR A 157 -3.25 2.82 -4.87
C THR A 157 -2.87 2.80 -6.35
N GLY A 158 -1.62 2.48 -6.68
CA GLY A 158 -1.17 2.29 -8.06
C GLY A 158 -1.88 1.13 -8.76
N ALA A 159 -2.03 0.01 -8.06
CA ALA A 159 -2.80 -1.13 -8.52
C ALA A 159 -4.26 -0.75 -8.82
N LEU A 160 -4.90 -0.03 -7.89
CA LEU A 160 -6.28 0.41 -8.05
C LEU A 160 -6.44 1.39 -9.22
N LEU A 161 -5.46 2.29 -9.42
CA LEU A 161 -5.43 3.19 -10.58
C LEU A 161 -5.31 2.41 -11.89
N CYS A 162 -4.40 1.43 -11.96
CA CYS A 162 -4.25 0.54 -13.11
C CYS A 162 -5.57 -0.18 -13.42
N LEU A 163 -6.18 -0.79 -12.43
CA LEU A 163 -7.48 -1.45 -12.55
C LEU A 163 -8.59 -0.50 -13.00
N ALA A 164 -8.60 0.74 -12.51
CA ALA A 164 -9.59 1.72 -12.94
C ALA A 164 -9.39 2.13 -14.41
N ILE A 165 -8.14 2.29 -14.86
CA ILE A 165 -7.84 2.59 -16.27
C ILE A 165 -8.34 1.45 -17.16
N LEU A 166 -8.07 0.21 -16.79
CA LEU A 166 -8.51 -0.98 -17.52
C LEU A 166 -10.03 -1.20 -17.46
N ASN A 167 -10.71 -0.66 -16.43
CA ASN A 167 -12.15 -0.84 -16.20
C ASN A 167 -12.94 0.46 -16.41
N HIS A 168 -12.76 1.08 -17.60
CA HIS A 168 -13.53 2.27 -18.03
C HIS A 168 -13.48 3.47 -17.06
N GLY A 169 -12.39 3.62 -16.32
CA GLY A 169 -12.11 4.80 -15.51
C GLY A 169 -12.60 4.73 -14.06
N ARG A 170 -13.08 3.57 -13.58
CA ARG A 170 -13.50 3.40 -12.18
C ARG A 170 -13.36 1.97 -11.67
N VAL A 171 -13.21 1.85 -10.34
CA VAL A 171 -13.34 0.58 -9.61
C VAL A 171 -14.32 0.83 -8.46
N GLY A 172 -15.48 0.19 -8.49
CA GLY A 172 -16.56 0.50 -7.56
C GLY A 172 -16.98 1.97 -7.64
N ASN A 173 -16.97 2.66 -6.50
CA ASN A 173 -17.27 4.09 -6.41
C ASN A 173 -16.04 4.98 -6.59
N ILE A 174 -14.85 4.42 -6.74
CA ILE A 174 -13.60 5.17 -6.85
C ILE A 174 -13.27 5.41 -8.33
N THR A 175 -13.07 6.68 -8.69
CA THR A 175 -12.73 7.09 -10.06
C THR A 175 -11.22 7.26 -10.23
N LYS A 176 -10.72 7.05 -11.45
CA LYS A 176 -9.30 7.30 -11.77
C LYS A 176 -8.86 8.73 -11.45
N GLN A 177 -9.73 9.72 -11.71
CA GLN A 177 -9.45 11.12 -11.41
C GLN A 177 -9.30 11.34 -9.90
N GLY A 178 -10.21 10.78 -9.08
CA GLY A 178 -10.11 10.86 -7.63
C GLY A 178 -8.83 10.22 -7.09
N MET A 179 -8.40 9.09 -7.67
CA MET A 179 -7.13 8.45 -7.29
C MET A 179 -5.92 9.31 -7.65
N ILE A 180 -5.89 9.90 -8.86
CA ILE A 180 -4.81 10.78 -9.28
C ILE A 180 -4.71 11.98 -8.34
N VAL A 181 -5.85 12.63 -8.04
CA VAL A 181 -5.88 13.76 -7.10
C VAL A 181 -5.37 13.34 -5.71
N MET A 182 -5.82 12.20 -5.20
CA MET A 182 -5.37 11.68 -3.91
C MET A 182 -3.85 11.43 -3.90
N ILE A 183 -3.30 10.81 -4.95
CA ILE A 183 -1.86 10.59 -5.09
C ILE A 183 -1.10 11.92 -5.09
N LEU A 184 -1.53 12.89 -5.91
CA LEU A 184 -0.86 14.18 -6.01
C LEU A 184 -0.90 14.96 -4.68
N ILE A 185 -2.03 14.99 -4.00
CA ILE A 185 -2.15 15.62 -2.68
C ILE A 185 -1.25 14.93 -1.67
N SER A 186 -1.25 13.60 -1.63
CA SER A 186 -0.43 12.83 -0.68
C SER A 186 1.06 13.04 -0.91
N LEU A 187 1.53 13.06 -2.15
CA LEU A 187 2.92 13.37 -2.47
C LEU A 187 3.27 14.82 -2.13
N TYR A 188 2.41 15.77 -2.48
CA TYR A 188 2.62 17.18 -2.17
C TYR A 188 2.73 17.41 -0.65
N THR A 189 1.79 16.87 0.12
CA THR A 189 1.84 16.97 1.59
C THR A 189 3.07 16.29 2.16
N GLY A 190 3.50 15.16 1.62
CA GLY A 190 4.73 14.50 2.00
C GLY A 190 5.99 15.34 1.75
N PHE A 191 6.04 16.08 0.63
CA PHE A 191 7.16 16.99 0.35
C PHE A 191 7.18 18.23 1.25
N THR A 192 6.02 18.70 1.70
CA THR A 192 5.90 19.92 2.50
C THR A 192 5.99 19.69 4.01
N SER A 193 5.61 18.50 4.49
CA SER A 193 5.51 18.23 5.93
C SER A 193 6.82 17.79 6.59
N GLY A 194 7.85 17.43 5.84
CA GLY A 194 9.07 16.82 6.37
C GLY A 194 8.86 15.43 6.98
N GLY A 195 9.90 14.64 7.09
CA GLY A 195 9.85 13.30 7.72
C GLY A 195 9.03 12.25 6.98
N VAL A 196 8.63 12.52 5.73
CA VAL A 196 7.90 11.59 4.87
C VAL A 196 8.81 11.10 3.76
N ASP A 197 8.94 9.79 3.63
CA ASP A 197 9.72 9.15 2.58
C ASP A 197 8.92 9.10 1.26
N ASN A 198 8.95 10.21 0.52
CA ASN A 198 8.25 10.30 -0.77
C ASN A 198 8.81 9.37 -1.85
N LEU A 199 10.09 8.97 -1.75
CA LEU A 199 10.66 8.02 -2.71
C LEU A 199 10.16 6.61 -2.47
N ALA A 200 9.96 6.23 -1.21
CA ALA A 200 9.25 4.98 -0.90
C ALA A 200 7.81 5.00 -1.43
N HIS A 201 7.12 6.15 -1.37
CA HIS A 201 5.77 6.29 -1.95
C HIS A 201 5.78 6.12 -3.48
N VAL A 202 6.69 6.81 -4.17
CA VAL A 202 6.82 6.70 -5.65
C VAL A 202 7.22 5.29 -6.05
N GLY A 203 8.21 4.69 -5.38
CA GLY A 203 8.65 3.33 -5.66
C GLY A 203 7.54 2.30 -5.45
N GLY A 204 6.80 2.45 -4.35
CA GLY A 204 5.63 1.61 -4.07
C GLY A 204 4.55 1.75 -5.16
N LEU A 205 4.18 2.98 -5.52
CA LEU A 205 3.21 3.28 -6.57
C LEU A 205 3.57 2.61 -7.90
N LEU A 206 4.81 2.81 -8.35
CA LEU A 206 5.31 2.23 -9.60
C LEU A 206 5.31 0.70 -9.56
N THR A 207 5.78 0.12 -8.47
CA THR A 207 5.78 -1.33 -8.29
C THR A 207 4.36 -1.90 -8.30
N GLY A 208 3.41 -1.24 -7.63
CA GLY A 208 2.01 -1.66 -7.63
C GLY A 208 1.37 -1.62 -9.01
N ILE A 209 1.67 -0.60 -9.81
CA ILE A 209 1.24 -0.53 -11.23
C ILE A 209 1.85 -1.69 -12.02
N LEU A 210 3.17 -1.90 -11.92
CA LEU A 210 3.88 -2.93 -12.68
C LEU A 210 3.43 -4.36 -12.34
N VAL A 211 3.16 -4.64 -11.07
CA VAL A 211 2.70 -5.97 -10.62
C VAL A 211 1.25 -6.24 -11.01
N THR A 212 0.47 -5.18 -11.30
CA THR A 212 -0.95 -5.29 -11.63
C THR A 212 -1.20 -5.30 -13.14
N ALA A 213 -0.34 -4.65 -13.94
CA ALA A 213 -0.44 -4.56 -15.39
C ALA A 213 -0.14 -5.90 -16.08
#